data_31d3a7cebae60f1918aaa1237874ac50
#
_entry.id   31d3a7cebae60f1918aaa1237874ac50
#
_cell.length_a   1.000
_cell.length_b   1.000
_cell.length_c   1.000
_cell.angle_alpha   90.00
_cell.angle_beta   90.00
_cell.angle_gamma   90.00
#
_symmetry.space_group_name_H-M   'P 1'
#
loop_
_entity.id
_entity.type
_entity.pdbx_description
1 polymer ?
#
loop_
_entity_poly.entity_id
_entity_poly.type
_entity_poly.pdbx_seq_one_letter_code
_entity_poly.pdbx_strand_id
1 'polypeptide(L)'
;MAFDLILRNARISGTGPETPLMDIAIQGETIVAVEPGIDAEGKEWGVGGRLVSPGLIETHIHLDKSRIMDRCTAAPDRGTDHKDRVAAVKPGFTQEDVYARAQATVEQCVVNGASYMRTHVELDPNVGLRGFEALKQLASDYRWAIDIEICVFAQEGWTNAPDTDANIVAALKDGAQVVGGAPGYDPDHGGQIRRIFELARQYDVDVDIHLDVGHTIDDMDIHLVCELTREYGWGGRVAVGHGTKYSCLPPSQLRDLGARLADTGVAVTVLPATDLFVMGR
;
A
#
# COMPACT_ATOMS: atom_id res chain seq x y z
N MET A 1 -40.29 -6.90 -1.75
CA MET A 1 -39.33 -5.90 -2.17
C MET A 1 -38.51 -6.51 -3.30
N ALA A 2 -38.13 -5.73 -4.30
CA ALA A 2 -37.23 -6.22 -5.36
C ALA A 2 -35.81 -5.73 -5.06
N PHE A 3 -34.83 -6.62 -5.20
CA PHE A 3 -33.41 -6.28 -5.08
C PHE A 3 -32.76 -6.15 -6.47
N ASP A 4 -31.68 -5.38 -6.57
CA ASP A 4 -30.99 -5.21 -7.86
C ASP A 4 -30.26 -6.49 -8.26
N LEU A 5 -29.71 -7.22 -7.28
CA LEU A 5 -29.02 -8.49 -7.48
C LEU A 5 -29.16 -9.39 -6.25
N ILE A 6 -29.41 -10.68 -6.47
CA ILE A 6 -29.33 -11.72 -5.45
C ILE A 6 -28.32 -12.77 -5.90
N LEU A 7 -27.22 -12.91 -5.15
CA LEU A 7 -26.30 -14.03 -5.31
C LEU A 7 -26.88 -15.24 -4.55
N ARG A 8 -27.12 -16.35 -5.26
CA ARG A 8 -27.75 -17.54 -4.71
C ARG A 8 -26.72 -18.61 -4.34
N ASN A 9 -26.90 -19.24 -3.20
CA ASN A 9 -26.13 -20.40 -2.75
C ASN A 9 -24.61 -20.09 -2.61
N ALA A 10 -24.27 -19.03 -1.89
CA ALA A 10 -22.90 -18.62 -1.60
C ALA A 10 -22.37 -19.33 -0.34
N ARG A 11 -21.13 -19.76 -0.36
CA ARG A 11 -20.34 -20.07 0.85
C ARG A 11 -19.63 -18.79 1.28
N ILE A 12 -19.98 -18.30 2.45
CA ILE A 12 -19.40 -17.03 2.96
C ILE A 12 -18.01 -17.30 3.55
N SER A 13 -17.03 -16.45 3.22
CA SER A 13 -15.69 -16.52 3.82
C SER A 13 -15.75 -16.30 5.34
N GLY A 14 -14.86 -16.98 6.08
CA GLY A 14 -14.84 -16.91 7.55
C GLY A 14 -15.89 -17.75 8.25
N THR A 15 -16.78 -18.44 7.52
CA THR A 15 -17.74 -19.38 8.12
C THR A 15 -17.20 -20.82 8.08
N GLY A 16 -17.66 -21.66 9.01
CA GLY A 16 -17.29 -23.07 9.06
C GLY A 16 -17.86 -23.89 7.89
N PRO A 17 -17.29 -25.09 7.60
CA PRO A 17 -17.72 -25.94 6.50
C PRO A 17 -19.18 -26.43 6.65
N GLU A 18 -19.70 -26.50 7.87
CA GLU A 18 -21.05 -26.94 8.21
C GLU A 18 -22.07 -25.78 8.12
N THR A 19 -21.66 -24.55 7.89
CA THR A 19 -22.54 -23.40 7.73
C THR A 19 -23.39 -23.59 6.45
N PRO A 20 -24.70 -23.40 6.50
CA PRO A 20 -25.56 -23.45 5.31
C PRO A 20 -25.08 -22.47 4.23
N LEU A 21 -25.38 -22.80 2.97
CA LEU A 21 -25.21 -21.85 1.88
C LEU A 21 -26.17 -20.68 2.08
N MET A 22 -25.64 -19.47 1.83
CA MET A 22 -26.36 -18.22 2.04
C MET A 22 -26.72 -17.58 0.70
N ASP A 23 -27.80 -16.84 0.67
CA ASP A 23 -28.05 -15.87 -0.39
C ASP A 23 -27.58 -14.48 0.05
N ILE A 24 -27.15 -13.66 -0.90
CA ILE A 24 -26.71 -12.29 -0.64
C ILE A 24 -27.56 -11.35 -1.50
N ALA A 25 -28.34 -10.49 -0.86
CA ALA A 25 -29.13 -9.47 -1.56
C ALA A 25 -28.40 -8.15 -1.60
N ILE A 26 -28.37 -7.52 -2.77
CA ILE A 26 -27.70 -6.25 -3.05
C ILE A 26 -28.73 -5.25 -3.59
N GLN A 27 -28.69 -4.03 -3.02
CA GLN A 27 -29.49 -2.89 -3.44
C GLN A 27 -28.57 -1.68 -3.62
N GLY A 28 -28.46 -1.16 -4.84
CA GLY A 28 -27.44 -0.16 -5.19
C GLY A 28 -26.04 -0.72 -4.96
N GLU A 29 -25.26 -0.06 -4.11
CA GLU A 29 -23.90 -0.43 -3.75
C GLU A 29 -23.80 -1.14 -2.38
N THR A 30 -24.96 -1.55 -1.80
CA THR A 30 -25.01 -2.07 -0.43
C THR A 30 -25.50 -3.51 -0.40
N ILE A 31 -24.82 -4.36 0.36
CA ILE A 31 -25.33 -5.67 0.77
C ILE A 31 -26.37 -5.42 1.86
N VAL A 32 -27.65 -5.77 1.58
CA VAL A 32 -28.77 -5.49 2.47
C VAL A 32 -29.27 -6.72 3.24
N ALA A 33 -28.92 -7.92 2.77
CA ALA A 33 -29.20 -9.16 3.50
C ALA A 33 -28.19 -10.26 3.15
N VAL A 34 -27.88 -11.11 4.14
CA VAL A 34 -27.09 -12.34 3.99
C VAL A 34 -27.77 -13.41 4.84
N GLU A 35 -28.60 -14.26 4.20
CA GLU A 35 -29.40 -15.27 4.90
C GLU A 35 -29.72 -16.45 3.98
N PRO A 36 -30.07 -17.64 4.51
CA PRO A 36 -30.47 -18.78 3.68
C PRO A 36 -31.79 -18.49 3.00
N GLY A 37 -31.87 -18.67 1.69
CA GLY A 37 -33.16 -18.74 0.95
C GLY A 37 -33.95 -17.43 0.96
N ILE A 38 -33.34 -16.33 0.50
CA ILE A 38 -34.01 -15.02 0.37
C ILE A 38 -35.24 -15.18 -0.57
N ASP A 39 -36.46 -14.97 -0.03
CA ASP A 39 -37.70 -14.95 -0.81
C ASP A 39 -38.02 -13.51 -1.26
N ALA A 40 -37.45 -13.11 -2.39
CA ALA A 40 -37.65 -11.79 -2.97
C ALA A 40 -37.44 -11.82 -4.48
N GLU A 41 -38.00 -10.82 -5.16
CA GLU A 41 -37.75 -10.57 -6.59
C GLU A 41 -36.41 -9.86 -6.80
N GLY A 42 -35.75 -10.11 -7.92
CA GLY A 42 -34.48 -9.46 -8.31
C GLY A 42 -33.78 -10.21 -9.42
N LYS A 43 -32.73 -9.62 -9.95
CA LYS A 43 -31.82 -10.34 -10.82
C LYS A 43 -31.06 -11.38 -10.00
N GLU A 44 -31.10 -12.65 -10.43
CA GLU A 44 -30.42 -13.72 -9.70
C GLU A 44 -29.14 -14.19 -10.38
N TRP A 45 -28.14 -14.50 -9.58
CA TRP A 45 -26.91 -15.15 -10.02
C TRP A 45 -26.57 -16.33 -9.09
N GLY A 46 -26.72 -17.55 -9.62
CA GLY A 46 -26.36 -18.78 -8.89
C GLY A 46 -24.84 -18.94 -8.82
N VAL A 47 -24.25 -18.84 -7.64
CA VAL A 47 -22.81 -19.03 -7.44
C VAL A 47 -22.43 -20.49 -7.15
N GLY A 48 -23.43 -21.38 -6.97
CA GLY A 48 -23.23 -22.83 -6.96
C GLY A 48 -22.34 -23.35 -5.82
N GLY A 49 -22.46 -22.78 -4.61
CA GLY A 49 -21.68 -23.20 -3.43
C GLY A 49 -20.22 -22.71 -3.45
N ARG A 50 -19.85 -21.82 -4.38
CA ARG A 50 -18.52 -21.21 -4.40
C ARG A 50 -18.33 -20.26 -3.23
N LEU A 51 -17.07 -20.08 -2.85
CA LEU A 51 -16.70 -19.11 -1.83
C LEU A 51 -16.98 -17.68 -2.35
N VAL A 52 -17.65 -16.89 -1.52
CA VAL A 52 -17.82 -15.45 -1.69
C VAL A 52 -17.11 -14.77 -0.52
N SER A 53 -16.21 -13.87 -0.83
CA SER A 53 -15.42 -13.09 0.12
C SER A 53 -15.48 -11.60 -0.23
N PRO A 54 -15.14 -10.70 0.71
CA PRO A 54 -14.76 -9.33 0.34
C PRO A 54 -13.67 -9.33 -0.73
N GLY A 55 -13.57 -8.25 -1.50
CA GLY A 55 -12.50 -8.08 -2.46
C GLY A 55 -11.12 -8.11 -1.79
N LEU A 56 -10.10 -8.46 -2.56
CA LEU A 56 -8.72 -8.46 -2.07
C LEU A 56 -8.23 -7.02 -1.86
N ILE A 57 -7.33 -6.86 -0.90
CA ILE A 57 -6.68 -5.59 -0.61
C ILE A 57 -5.21 -5.70 -1.00
N GLU A 58 -4.76 -4.84 -1.94
CA GLU A 58 -3.35 -4.66 -2.23
C GLU A 58 -2.79 -3.59 -1.30
N THR A 59 -2.00 -4.00 -0.32
CA THR A 59 -1.55 -3.13 0.76
C THR A 59 -0.28 -2.35 0.43
N HIS A 60 0.45 -2.72 -0.63
CA HIS A 60 1.72 -2.06 -0.95
C HIS A 60 2.14 -2.27 -2.41
N ILE A 61 1.85 -1.31 -3.25
CA ILE A 61 2.23 -1.31 -4.67
C ILE A 61 2.80 0.04 -5.09
N HIS A 62 3.63 0.08 -6.14
CA HIS A 62 4.14 1.29 -6.76
C HIS A 62 3.60 1.43 -8.18
N LEU A 63 2.45 2.05 -8.34
CA LEU A 63 1.84 2.25 -9.67
C LEU A 63 2.64 3.23 -10.53
N ASP A 64 3.25 4.25 -9.92
CA ASP A 64 4.07 5.27 -10.60
C ASP A 64 5.26 4.70 -11.37
N LYS A 65 5.83 3.62 -10.88
CA LYS A 65 6.97 2.91 -11.49
C LYS A 65 6.65 1.47 -11.90
N SER A 66 5.37 1.12 -12.04
CA SER A 66 4.97 -0.18 -12.57
C SER A 66 5.36 -0.32 -14.06
N ARG A 67 5.63 -1.54 -14.52
CA ARG A 67 5.90 -1.88 -15.93
C ARG A 67 7.06 -1.12 -16.59
N ILE A 68 8.14 -0.87 -15.83
CA ILE A 68 9.34 -0.15 -16.35
C ILE A 68 10.56 -1.06 -16.58
N MET A 69 10.43 -2.36 -16.41
CA MET A 69 11.55 -3.31 -16.51
C MET A 69 12.37 -3.14 -17.80
N ASP A 70 11.68 -2.96 -18.93
CA ASP A 70 12.33 -2.81 -20.24
C ASP A 70 13.13 -1.51 -20.37
N ARG A 71 12.84 -0.52 -19.52
CA ARG A 71 13.52 0.79 -19.50
C ARG A 71 14.71 0.78 -18.56
N CYS A 72 14.65 -0.02 -17.51
CA CYS A 72 15.76 -0.21 -16.59
C CYS A 72 16.82 -1.04 -17.33
N THR A 73 17.66 -0.37 -18.13
CA THR A 73 18.70 -1.04 -18.93
C THR A 73 19.46 -2.01 -18.05
N ALA A 74 19.36 -3.27 -18.43
CA ALA A 74 20.10 -4.36 -17.84
C ALA A 74 21.58 -4.24 -18.22
N ALA A 75 22.28 -3.24 -17.67
CA ALA A 75 23.69 -3.44 -17.45
C ALA A 75 23.75 -4.43 -16.28
N PRO A 76 24.22 -5.67 -16.48
CA PRO A 76 24.38 -6.62 -15.39
C PRO A 76 25.65 -6.26 -14.61
N ASP A 77 25.78 -5.01 -14.22
CA ASP A 77 26.77 -4.60 -13.26
C ASP A 77 26.26 -5.10 -11.91
N ARG A 78 26.87 -6.20 -11.45
CA ARG A 78 26.53 -6.90 -10.21
C ARG A 78 26.63 -6.03 -8.94
N GLY A 79 26.79 -4.71 -9.09
CA GLY A 79 26.91 -3.72 -8.03
C GLY A 79 25.88 -2.61 -8.05
N THR A 80 25.08 -2.46 -9.13
CA THR A 80 24.10 -1.36 -9.20
C THR A 80 22.80 -1.79 -8.52
N ASP A 81 22.41 -1.06 -7.48
CA ASP A 81 21.16 -1.27 -6.78
C ASP A 81 19.97 -1.09 -7.74
N HIS A 82 18.90 -1.84 -7.51
CA HIS A 82 17.65 -1.73 -8.29
C HIS A 82 17.08 -0.30 -8.24
N LYS A 83 17.20 0.43 -7.10
CA LYS A 83 16.75 1.82 -6.98
C LYS A 83 17.51 2.75 -7.91
N ASP A 84 18.84 2.58 -8.07
CA ASP A 84 19.66 3.42 -8.94
C ASP A 84 19.27 3.27 -10.41
N ARG A 85 18.85 2.05 -10.82
CA ARG A 85 18.30 1.79 -12.15
C ARG A 85 16.97 2.50 -12.37
N VAL A 86 16.10 2.49 -11.36
CA VAL A 86 14.83 3.22 -11.40
C VAL A 86 15.09 4.73 -11.41
N ALA A 87 15.98 5.24 -10.55
CA ALA A 87 16.36 6.65 -10.50
C ALA A 87 16.86 7.18 -11.86
N ALA A 88 17.62 6.36 -12.59
CA ALA A 88 18.14 6.73 -13.90
C ALA A 88 17.06 6.93 -14.99
N VAL A 89 15.91 6.28 -14.86
CA VAL A 89 14.83 6.37 -15.87
C VAL A 89 13.71 7.35 -15.48
N LYS A 90 13.59 7.71 -14.20
CA LYS A 90 12.55 8.62 -13.68
C LYS A 90 12.46 9.97 -14.40
N PRO A 91 13.57 10.65 -14.79
CA PRO A 91 13.49 11.93 -15.49
C PRO A 91 12.66 11.87 -16.78
N GLY A 92 12.57 10.69 -17.39
CA GLY A 92 11.76 10.44 -18.60
C GLY A 92 10.29 10.15 -18.35
N PHE A 93 9.82 10.09 -17.11
CA PHE A 93 8.40 9.84 -16.83
C PHE A 93 7.59 11.10 -17.12
N THR A 94 6.52 10.95 -17.91
CA THR A 94 5.47 11.96 -18.07
C THR A 94 4.20 11.51 -17.35
N GLN A 95 3.29 12.43 -17.12
CA GLN A 95 2.00 12.12 -16.50
C GLN A 95 1.23 11.08 -17.31
N GLU A 96 1.20 11.22 -18.65
CA GLU A 96 0.50 10.30 -19.57
C GLU A 96 1.15 8.90 -19.54
N ASP A 97 2.48 8.84 -19.50
CA ASP A 97 3.22 7.58 -19.42
C ASP A 97 2.94 6.85 -18.10
N VAL A 98 3.00 7.56 -16.97
CA VAL A 98 2.68 6.99 -15.65
C VAL A 98 1.24 6.50 -15.65
N TYR A 99 0.29 7.31 -16.12
CA TYR A 99 -1.12 6.93 -16.17
C TYR A 99 -1.34 5.64 -16.97
N ALA A 100 -0.80 5.54 -18.18
CA ALA A 100 -1.01 4.37 -19.05
C ALA A 100 -0.44 3.08 -18.43
N ARG A 101 0.74 3.13 -17.79
CA ARG A 101 1.37 1.98 -17.12
C ARG A 101 0.60 1.57 -15.87
N ALA A 102 0.21 2.55 -15.07
CA ALA A 102 -0.56 2.37 -13.86
C ALA A 102 -1.95 1.79 -14.16
N GLN A 103 -2.63 2.30 -15.20
CA GLN A 103 -3.91 1.80 -15.68
C GLN A 103 -3.86 0.30 -15.98
N ALA A 104 -2.91 -0.13 -16.81
CA ALA A 104 -2.77 -1.54 -17.15
C ALA A 104 -2.48 -2.44 -15.93
N THR A 105 -1.88 -1.88 -14.87
CA THR A 105 -1.62 -2.60 -13.62
C THR A 105 -2.88 -2.66 -12.76
N VAL A 106 -3.61 -1.56 -12.62
CA VAL A 106 -4.89 -1.51 -11.89
C VAL A 106 -5.90 -2.46 -12.52
N GLU A 107 -6.05 -2.47 -13.83
CA GLU A 107 -6.95 -3.39 -14.54
C GLU A 107 -6.61 -4.85 -14.25
N GLN A 108 -5.33 -5.19 -14.19
CA GLN A 108 -4.90 -6.53 -13.80
C GLN A 108 -5.24 -6.86 -12.34
N CYS A 109 -5.07 -5.91 -11.41
CA CYS A 109 -5.44 -6.10 -10.01
C CYS A 109 -6.96 -6.30 -9.85
N VAL A 110 -7.77 -5.49 -10.54
CA VAL A 110 -9.25 -5.62 -10.54
C VAL A 110 -9.68 -6.98 -11.07
N VAL A 111 -9.12 -7.43 -12.19
CA VAL A 111 -9.43 -8.76 -12.78
C VAL A 111 -9.05 -9.89 -11.82
N ASN A 112 -8.01 -9.70 -10.99
CA ASN A 112 -7.60 -10.65 -9.96
C ASN A 112 -8.37 -10.50 -8.63
N GLY A 113 -9.37 -9.62 -8.57
CA GLY A 113 -10.28 -9.50 -7.44
C GLY A 113 -9.89 -8.45 -6.40
N ALA A 114 -8.96 -7.56 -6.69
CA ALA A 114 -8.68 -6.43 -5.81
C ALA A 114 -9.81 -5.40 -5.90
N SER A 115 -10.29 -4.93 -4.74
CA SER A 115 -11.29 -3.87 -4.61
C SER A 115 -10.76 -2.66 -3.83
N TYR A 116 -9.59 -2.77 -3.25
CA TYR A 116 -8.89 -1.70 -2.55
C TYR A 116 -7.39 -1.83 -2.76
N MET A 117 -6.69 -0.70 -2.90
CA MET A 117 -5.23 -0.72 -2.92
C MET A 117 -4.63 0.56 -2.30
N ARG A 118 -3.46 0.39 -1.67
CA ARG A 118 -2.58 1.48 -1.28
C ARG A 118 -1.39 1.51 -2.24
N THR A 119 -1.26 2.61 -2.99
CA THR A 119 -0.10 2.82 -3.88
C THR A 119 0.84 3.86 -3.32
N HIS A 120 2.14 3.57 -3.37
CA HIS A 120 3.19 4.51 -3.01
C HIS A 120 3.65 5.25 -4.26
N VAL A 121 3.76 6.58 -4.18
CA VAL A 121 4.24 7.42 -5.27
C VAL A 121 5.43 8.28 -4.82
N GLU A 122 6.50 8.23 -5.59
CA GLU A 122 7.73 8.97 -5.32
C GLU A 122 7.59 10.43 -5.73
N LEU A 123 8.00 11.34 -4.84
CA LEU A 123 7.97 12.79 -5.06
C LEU A 123 9.36 13.43 -5.03
N ASP A 124 10.39 12.64 -5.30
CA ASP A 124 11.76 13.13 -5.41
C ASP A 124 11.88 14.23 -6.49
N PRO A 125 12.86 15.16 -6.43
CA PRO A 125 12.93 16.31 -7.32
C PRO A 125 12.93 15.96 -8.80
N ASN A 126 13.51 14.79 -9.17
CA ASN A 126 13.60 14.33 -10.56
C ASN A 126 12.24 13.99 -11.20
N VAL A 127 11.23 13.67 -10.39
CA VAL A 127 9.87 13.34 -10.83
C VAL A 127 8.84 14.42 -10.48
N GLY A 128 9.05 15.16 -9.39
CA GLY A 128 8.10 16.15 -8.91
C GLY A 128 6.71 15.54 -8.69
N LEU A 129 5.65 16.26 -9.06
CA LEU A 129 4.25 15.85 -8.86
C LEU A 129 3.66 15.00 -9.99
N ARG A 130 4.38 14.74 -11.08
CA ARG A 130 3.85 14.06 -12.29
C ARG A 130 3.21 12.70 -11.99
N GLY A 131 3.86 11.90 -11.14
CA GLY A 131 3.34 10.61 -10.70
C GLY A 131 2.06 10.75 -9.89
N PHE A 132 2.05 11.67 -8.94
CA PHE A 132 0.89 11.94 -8.09
C PHE A 132 -0.32 12.40 -8.89
N GLU A 133 -0.14 13.36 -9.80
CA GLU A 133 -1.20 13.87 -10.67
C GLU A 133 -1.81 12.76 -11.54
N ALA A 134 -0.96 11.91 -12.13
CA ALA A 134 -1.40 10.74 -12.90
C ALA A 134 -2.23 9.76 -12.07
N LEU A 135 -1.76 9.43 -10.86
CA LEU A 135 -2.44 8.46 -10.00
C LEU A 135 -3.73 9.03 -9.39
N LYS A 136 -3.77 10.31 -9.08
CA LYS A 136 -4.98 10.99 -8.64
C LYS A 136 -6.08 10.95 -9.71
N GLN A 137 -5.73 11.20 -10.98
CA GLN A 137 -6.65 11.05 -12.09
C GLN A 137 -7.11 9.60 -12.23
N LEU A 138 -6.19 8.63 -12.20
CA LEU A 138 -6.49 7.21 -12.30
C LEU A 138 -7.42 6.72 -11.18
N ALA A 139 -7.19 7.14 -9.94
CA ALA A 139 -8.04 6.81 -8.81
C ALA A 139 -9.49 7.31 -9.03
N SER A 140 -9.64 8.50 -9.58
CA SER A 140 -10.97 9.04 -9.94
C SER A 140 -11.64 8.22 -11.04
N ASP A 141 -10.91 7.85 -12.10
CA ASP A 141 -11.45 7.14 -13.26
C ASP A 141 -11.85 5.69 -12.94
N TYR A 142 -11.16 5.05 -11.98
CA TYR A 142 -11.40 3.66 -11.59
C TYR A 142 -12.21 3.49 -10.30
N ARG A 143 -12.73 4.57 -9.73
CA ARG A 143 -13.52 4.55 -8.49
C ARG A 143 -14.72 3.61 -8.53
N TRP A 144 -15.24 3.30 -9.70
CA TRP A 144 -16.32 2.35 -9.90
C TRP A 144 -15.92 0.89 -9.65
N ALA A 145 -14.63 0.56 -9.66
CA ALA A 145 -14.12 -0.81 -9.56
C ALA A 145 -13.19 -1.04 -8.37
N ILE A 146 -12.43 -0.03 -7.96
CA ILE A 146 -11.40 -0.15 -6.92
C ILE A 146 -11.17 1.22 -6.25
N ASP A 147 -11.04 1.20 -4.93
CA ASP A 147 -10.58 2.35 -4.16
C ASP A 147 -9.05 2.37 -4.13
N ILE A 148 -8.45 3.49 -4.57
CA ILE A 148 -7.00 3.67 -4.61
C ILE A 148 -6.60 4.77 -3.62
N GLU A 149 -5.91 4.36 -2.56
CA GLU A 149 -5.33 5.24 -1.57
C GLU A 149 -3.89 5.59 -1.96
N ILE A 150 -3.53 6.87 -1.94
CA ILE A 150 -2.22 7.34 -2.40
C ILE A 150 -1.35 7.71 -1.20
N CYS A 151 -0.25 6.97 -1.04
CA CYS A 151 0.84 7.27 -0.13
C CYS A 151 1.93 8.03 -0.87
N VAL A 152 2.20 9.27 -0.47
CA VAL A 152 3.28 10.09 -1.04
C VAL A 152 4.54 9.94 -0.20
N PHE A 153 5.69 9.73 -0.85
CA PHE A 153 6.92 9.44 -0.12
C PHE A 153 8.20 9.89 -0.84
N ALA A 154 9.28 10.01 -0.08
CA ALA A 154 10.63 10.25 -0.54
C ALA A 154 11.41 8.94 -0.65
N GLN A 155 11.90 8.59 -1.84
CA GLN A 155 12.73 7.40 -2.06
C GLN A 155 14.22 7.71 -1.97
N GLU A 156 14.66 8.86 -2.49
CA GLU A 156 16.07 9.18 -2.69
C GLU A 156 16.65 10.13 -1.62
N GLY A 157 15.87 10.35 -0.56
CA GLY A 157 16.22 11.24 0.54
C GLY A 157 15.26 12.42 0.68
N TRP A 158 15.21 12.96 1.86
CA TRP A 158 14.33 14.07 2.25
C TRP A 158 15.09 15.17 2.97
N THR A 159 15.84 14.81 3.99
CA THR A 159 16.57 15.80 4.81
C THR A 159 17.68 16.52 4.05
N ASN A 160 18.18 15.91 2.99
CA ASN A 160 19.18 16.48 2.07
C ASN A 160 18.57 17.07 0.78
N ALA A 161 17.25 17.03 0.61
CA ALA A 161 16.53 17.45 -0.59
C ALA A 161 15.33 18.34 -0.26
N PRO A 162 15.49 19.66 -0.04
CA PRO A 162 14.41 20.57 0.35
C PRO A 162 13.21 20.59 -0.62
N ASP A 163 13.45 20.37 -1.91
CA ASP A 163 12.38 20.31 -2.91
C ASP A 163 11.46 19.10 -2.72
N THR A 164 11.97 18.02 -2.13
CA THR A 164 11.15 16.84 -1.76
C THR A 164 10.09 17.23 -0.73
N ASP A 165 10.46 17.99 0.30
CA ASP A 165 9.50 18.46 1.32
C ASP A 165 8.40 19.31 0.69
N ALA A 166 8.76 20.22 -0.21
CA ALA A 166 7.78 21.07 -0.90
C ALA A 166 6.81 20.25 -1.76
N ASN A 167 7.30 19.23 -2.48
CA ASN A 167 6.47 18.34 -3.30
C ASN A 167 5.51 17.52 -2.43
N ILE A 168 5.98 16.93 -1.32
CA ILE A 168 5.13 16.16 -0.41
C ILE A 168 4.05 17.05 0.22
N VAL A 169 4.42 18.23 0.69
CA VAL A 169 3.46 19.21 1.23
C VAL A 169 2.42 19.61 0.19
N ALA A 170 2.83 19.80 -1.07
CA ALA A 170 1.90 20.14 -2.16
C ALA A 170 0.90 19.00 -2.42
N ALA A 171 1.38 17.76 -2.48
CA ALA A 171 0.52 16.59 -2.69
C ALA A 171 -0.44 16.33 -1.51
N LEU A 172 0.01 16.52 -0.26
CA LEU A 172 -0.85 16.43 0.91
C LEU A 172 -1.97 17.47 0.91
N LYS A 173 -1.66 18.71 0.51
CA LYS A 173 -2.67 19.76 0.31
C LYS A 173 -3.65 19.45 -0.80
N ASP A 174 -3.23 18.67 -1.78
CA ASP A 174 -4.03 18.26 -2.94
C ASP A 174 -4.70 16.89 -2.76
N GLY A 175 -4.75 16.37 -1.53
CA GLY A 175 -5.59 15.25 -1.13
C GLY A 175 -4.90 13.89 -1.09
N ALA A 176 -3.57 13.81 -0.99
CA ALA A 176 -2.91 12.57 -0.63
C ALA A 176 -3.34 12.12 0.79
N GLN A 177 -3.65 10.85 0.94
CA GLN A 177 -4.25 10.31 2.17
C GLN A 177 -3.21 9.72 3.15
N VAL A 178 -2.01 9.43 2.66
CA VAL A 178 -0.94 8.79 3.45
C VAL A 178 0.38 9.48 3.15
N VAL A 179 1.21 9.66 4.16
CA VAL A 179 2.59 10.14 4.01
C VAL A 179 3.58 9.08 4.44
N GLY A 180 4.64 8.90 3.66
CA GLY A 180 5.67 7.92 3.93
C GLY A 180 7.07 8.39 3.59
N GLY A 181 8.01 7.46 3.64
CA GLY A 181 9.40 7.68 3.31
C GLY A 181 10.16 6.37 3.18
N ALA A 182 11.45 6.51 2.91
CA ALA A 182 12.41 5.42 2.89
C ALA A 182 13.68 5.85 3.67
N PRO A 183 13.60 5.91 5.01
CA PRO A 183 14.68 6.45 5.86
C PRO A 183 16.05 5.81 5.61
N GLY A 184 16.10 4.53 5.29
CA GLY A 184 17.34 3.82 4.98
C GLY A 184 18.15 4.41 3.81
N TYR A 185 17.58 5.34 3.04
CA TYR A 185 18.25 6.06 1.95
C TYR A 185 18.50 7.54 2.27
N ASP A 186 18.12 7.99 3.45
CA ASP A 186 18.33 9.35 3.92
C ASP A 186 19.59 9.42 4.80
N PRO A 187 20.41 10.46 4.73
CA PRO A 187 21.53 10.63 5.64
C PRO A 187 21.14 10.84 7.11
N ASP A 188 19.90 11.29 7.36
CA ASP A 188 19.31 11.42 8.70
C ASP A 188 17.96 10.67 8.77
N HIS A 189 18.04 9.36 9.06
CA HIS A 189 16.87 8.49 9.23
C HIS A 189 15.86 9.06 10.23
N GLY A 190 16.35 9.45 11.40
CA GLY A 190 15.52 9.99 12.48
C GLY A 190 14.85 11.30 12.11
N GLY A 191 15.55 12.18 11.42
CA GLY A 191 15.00 13.43 10.90
C GLY A 191 13.88 13.21 9.90
N GLN A 192 14.08 12.30 8.96
CA GLN A 192 13.02 11.94 7.99
C GLN A 192 11.79 11.36 8.70
N ILE A 193 11.96 10.41 9.62
CA ILE A 193 10.85 9.79 10.35
C ILE A 193 10.07 10.85 11.17
N ARG A 194 10.75 11.74 11.89
CA ARG A 194 10.10 12.81 12.64
C ARG A 194 9.30 13.73 11.72
N ARG A 195 9.87 14.08 10.56
CA ARG A 195 9.19 14.93 9.57
C ARG A 195 7.93 14.28 9.02
N ILE A 196 7.94 12.96 8.76
CA ILE A 196 6.75 12.19 8.37
C ILE A 196 5.65 12.34 9.43
N PHE A 197 5.95 12.11 10.71
CA PHE A 197 4.96 12.21 11.78
C PHE A 197 4.45 13.64 12.00
N GLU A 198 5.30 14.66 11.83
CA GLU A 198 4.88 16.07 11.87
C GLU A 198 3.84 16.37 10.79
N LEU A 199 4.10 15.93 9.55
CA LEU A 199 3.18 16.13 8.44
C LEU A 199 1.90 15.30 8.59
N ALA A 200 2.02 14.05 9.04
CA ALA A 200 0.86 13.20 9.31
C ALA A 200 -0.11 13.89 10.29
N ARG A 201 0.42 14.46 11.37
CA ARG A 201 -0.37 15.21 12.34
C ARG A 201 -0.91 16.53 11.77
N GLN A 202 -0.10 17.25 10.98
CA GLN A 202 -0.48 18.55 10.43
C GLN A 202 -1.63 18.42 9.42
N TYR A 203 -1.65 17.36 8.62
CA TYR A 203 -2.65 17.13 7.56
C TYR A 203 -3.68 16.06 7.93
N ASP A 204 -3.59 15.49 9.14
CA ASP A 204 -4.47 14.42 9.63
C ASP A 204 -4.53 13.20 8.69
N VAL A 205 -3.37 12.73 8.22
CA VAL A 205 -3.22 11.60 7.30
C VAL A 205 -2.52 10.42 7.95
N ASP A 206 -2.64 9.24 7.37
CA ASP A 206 -1.98 8.03 7.83
C ASP A 206 -0.49 8.02 7.45
N VAL A 207 0.25 7.09 8.05
CA VAL A 207 1.70 6.91 7.85
C VAL A 207 1.98 5.54 7.27
N ASP A 208 2.84 5.47 6.21
CA ASP A 208 3.32 4.19 5.68
C ASP A 208 4.79 4.32 5.20
N ILE A 209 5.71 3.67 5.90
CA ILE A 209 7.16 3.87 5.75
C ILE A 209 7.83 2.58 5.26
N HIS A 210 8.66 2.66 4.21
CA HIS A 210 9.58 1.59 3.83
C HIS A 210 10.69 1.52 4.86
N LEU A 211 10.74 0.45 5.65
CA LEU A 211 11.53 0.43 6.88
C LEU A 211 12.33 -0.86 7.05
N ASP A 212 13.51 -0.71 7.65
CA ASP A 212 14.32 -1.83 8.17
C ASP A 212 14.58 -2.94 7.14
N VAL A 213 14.98 -2.54 5.91
CA VAL A 213 15.42 -3.47 4.86
C VAL A 213 16.91 -3.75 5.03
N GLY A 214 17.30 -5.04 5.20
CA GLY A 214 18.70 -5.41 5.36
C GLY A 214 18.90 -6.77 5.99
N HIS A 215 20.19 -7.16 6.13
CA HIS A 215 20.62 -8.48 6.60
C HIS A 215 21.12 -8.48 8.06
N THR A 216 21.14 -7.33 8.71
CA THR A 216 21.60 -7.19 10.11
C THR A 216 20.56 -6.45 10.93
N ILE A 217 20.67 -6.56 12.24
CA ILE A 217 19.78 -5.87 13.19
C ILE A 217 20.33 -4.51 13.64
N ASP A 218 21.39 -4.04 12.98
CA ASP A 218 21.95 -2.73 13.27
C ASP A 218 20.99 -1.62 12.77
N ASP A 219 20.93 -0.53 13.50
CA ASP A 219 20.19 0.68 13.14
C ASP A 219 18.73 0.41 12.75
N MET A 220 18.00 -0.32 13.62
CA MET A 220 16.57 -0.58 13.43
C MET A 220 15.74 0.65 13.79
N ASP A 221 15.13 1.26 12.79
CA ASP A 221 14.32 2.47 12.91
C ASP A 221 12.92 2.22 13.48
N ILE A 222 12.44 0.97 13.51
CA ILE A 222 11.11 0.62 14.03
C ILE A 222 10.90 1.07 15.47
N HIS A 223 11.98 1.16 16.26
CA HIS A 223 11.89 1.59 17.64
C HIS A 223 11.46 3.06 17.76
N LEU A 224 12.02 3.94 16.90
CA LEU A 224 11.63 5.35 16.81
C LEU A 224 10.20 5.49 16.27
N VAL A 225 9.81 4.69 15.27
CA VAL A 225 8.44 4.69 14.75
C VAL A 225 7.43 4.34 15.85
N CYS A 226 7.68 3.29 16.63
CA CYS A 226 6.81 2.92 17.76
C CYS A 226 6.74 4.04 18.84
N GLU A 227 7.87 4.68 19.11
CA GLU A 227 7.95 5.79 20.08
C GLU A 227 7.07 6.96 19.63
N LEU A 228 7.25 7.44 18.40
CA LEU A 228 6.47 8.55 17.83
C LEU A 228 4.99 8.21 17.66
N THR A 229 4.67 6.95 17.27
CA THR A 229 3.29 6.48 17.20
C THR A 229 2.57 6.65 18.55
N ARG A 230 3.24 6.27 19.63
CA ARG A 230 2.69 6.43 20.99
C ARG A 230 2.62 7.91 21.40
N GLU A 231 3.70 8.67 21.16
CA GLU A 231 3.79 10.09 21.51
C GLU A 231 2.67 10.90 20.85
N TYR A 232 2.38 10.64 19.57
CA TYR A 232 1.36 11.38 18.83
C TYR A 232 -0.04 10.74 18.88
N GLY A 233 -0.19 9.58 19.53
CA GLY A 233 -1.48 8.87 19.61
C GLY A 233 -1.96 8.35 18.24
N TRP A 234 -1.02 7.94 17.35
CA TRP A 234 -1.30 7.51 15.99
C TRP A 234 -1.51 5.99 15.83
N GLY A 235 -1.69 5.27 16.94
CA GLY A 235 -1.96 3.82 16.91
C GLY A 235 -3.13 3.45 15.99
N GLY A 236 -2.93 2.44 15.13
CA GLY A 236 -3.90 2.04 14.10
C GLY A 236 -3.84 2.84 12.79
N ARG A 237 -2.98 3.88 12.72
CA ARG A 237 -2.79 4.75 11.55
C ARG A 237 -1.36 4.71 11.00
N VAL A 238 -0.53 3.79 11.49
CA VAL A 238 0.88 3.65 11.09
C VAL A 238 1.11 2.24 10.57
N ALA A 239 1.62 2.17 9.34
CA ALA A 239 2.13 0.95 8.74
C ALA A 239 3.62 1.10 8.42
N VAL A 240 4.34 -0.03 8.39
CA VAL A 240 5.70 -0.11 7.89
C VAL A 240 5.81 -1.25 6.88
N GLY A 241 6.44 -0.99 5.76
CA GLY A 241 6.68 -1.97 4.71
C GLY A 241 8.03 -2.67 4.89
N HIS A 242 8.11 -3.94 4.46
CA HIS A 242 9.28 -4.81 4.48
C HIS A 242 9.66 -5.38 5.85
N GLY A 243 10.39 -4.62 6.67
CA GLY A 243 10.86 -5.09 7.97
C GLY A 243 11.76 -6.33 7.90
N THR A 244 12.53 -6.52 6.82
CA THR A 244 13.33 -7.75 6.62
C THR A 244 14.37 -7.98 7.69
N LYS A 245 14.89 -6.91 8.32
CA LYS A 245 15.79 -7.00 9.48
C LYS A 245 15.18 -7.80 10.65
N TYR A 246 13.83 -7.79 10.78
CA TYR A 246 13.16 -8.49 11.89
C TYR A 246 13.37 -10.01 11.83
N SER A 247 13.55 -10.58 10.64
CA SER A 247 13.87 -12.00 10.47
C SER A 247 15.24 -12.39 11.01
N CYS A 248 16.12 -11.41 11.25
CA CYS A 248 17.46 -11.62 11.81
C CYS A 248 17.47 -11.58 13.35
N LEU A 249 16.36 -11.21 13.99
CA LEU A 249 16.24 -11.15 15.44
C LEU A 249 16.22 -12.54 16.07
N PRO A 250 16.88 -12.73 17.23
CA PRO A 250 16.65 -13.91 18.07
C PRO A 250 15.14 -14.06 18.41
N PRO A 251 14.61 -15.29 18.55
CA PRO A 251 13.18 -15.52 18.76
C PRO A 251 12.56 -14.79 19.97
N SER A 252 13.32 -14.55 21.04
CA SER A 252 12.84 -13.75 22.18
C SER A 252 12.66 -12.29 21.80
N GLN A 253 13.67 -11.68 21.16
CA GLN A 253 13.62 -10.30 20.75
C GLN A 253 12.56 -10.04 19.67
N LEU A 254 12.34 -11.01 18.76
CA LEU A 254 11.25 -10.94 17.79
C LEU A 254 9.87 -10.93 18.46
N ARG A 255 9.68 -11.75 19.52
CA ARG A 255 8.43 -11.69 20.32
C ARG A 255 8.26 -10.37 21.04
N ASP A 256 9.33 -9.81 21.60
CA ASP A 256 9.31 -8.53 22.29
C ASP A 256 8.97 -7.38 21.31
N LEU A 257 9.53 -7.43 20.10
CA LEU A 257 9.17 -6.50 19.03
C LEU A 257 7.70 -6.66 18.63
N GLY A 258 7.21 -7.89 18.42
CA GLY A 258 5.81 -8.16 18.10
C GLY A 258 4.84 -7.64 19.17
N ALA A 259 5.18 -7.82 20.44
CA ALA A 259 4.40 -7.27 21.56
C ALA A 259 4.38 -5.72 21.52
N ARG A 260 5.53 -5.08 21.25
CA ARG A 260 5.62 -3.62 21.11
C ARG A 260 4.79 -3.09 19.94
N LEU A 261 4.85 -3.75 18.77
CA LEU A 261 4.06 -3.38 17.60
C LEU A 261 2.56 -3.45 17.90
N ALA A 262 2.11 -4.54 18.52
CA ALA A 262 0.70 -4.70 18.93
C ALA A 262 0.27 -3.63 19.95
N ASP A 263 1.10 -3.34 20.95
CA ASP A 263 0.82 -2.34 22.00
C ASP A 263 0.77 -0.90 21.45
N THR A 264 1.57 -0.60 20.43
CA THR A 264 1.59 0.72 19.79
C THR A 264 0.59 0.85 18.65
N GLY A 265 0.02 -0.24 18.17
CA GLY A 265 -0.89 -0.23 17.02
C GLY A 265 -0.17 0.03 15.69
N VAL A 266 1.10 -0.35 15.55
CA VAL A 266 1.86 -0.28 14.29
C VAL A 266 1.67 -1.57 13.52
N ALA A 267 1.20 -1.47 12.27
CA ALA A 267 1.06 -2.60 11.36
C ALA A 267 2.36 -2.84 10.56
N VAL A 268 2.60 -4.09 10.19
CA VAL A 268 3.72 -4.46 9.30
C VAL A 268 3.17 -5.09 8.03
N THR A 269 3.54 -4.54 6.88
CA THR A 269 3.24 -5.11 5.56
C THR A 269 4.48 -5.83 5.05
N VAL A 270 4.38 -7.12 4.81
CA VAL A 270 5.43 -7.92 4.19
C VAL A 270 5.19 -8.04 2.69
N LEU A 271 6.27 -8.00 1.90
CA LEU A 271 6.23 -8.09 0.45
C LEU A 271 6.98 -9.36 -0.02
N PRO A 272 6.39 -10.55 0.09
CA PRO A 272 7.14 -11.81 -0.01
C PRO A 272 8.00 -11.94 -1.26
N ALA A 273 7.49 -11.56 -2.44
CA ALA A 273 8.25 -11.66 -3.68
C ALA A 273 9.42 -10.66 -3.72
N THR A 274 9.18 -9.42 -3.32
CA THR A 274 10.21 -8.37 -3.28
C THR A 274 11.24 -8.65 -2.22
N ASP A 275 10.80 -8.99 -1.00
CA ASP A 275 11.68 -9.22 0.13
C ASP A 275 12.58 -10.43 -0.09
N LEU A 276 12.05 -11.52 -0.65
CA LEU A 276 12.86 -12.68 -1.03
C LEU A 276 13.86 -12.35 -2.14
N PHE A 277 13.49 -11.51 -3.11
CA PHE A 277 14.41 -11.07 -4.16
C PHE A 277 15.54 -10.21 -3.59
N VAL A 278 15.24 -9.28 -2.69
CA VAL A 278 16.23 -8.38 -2.07
C VAL A 278 17.12 -9.14 -1.10
N MET A 279 16.56 -10.03 -0.28
CA MET A 279 17.26 -10.76 0.78
C MET A 279 17.91 -12.06 0.30
N GLY A 280 17.45 -12.63 -0.79
CA GLY A 280 17.93 -13.92 -1.32
C GLY A 280 19.14 -13.83 -2.25
N ARG A 281 19.77 -12.68 -2.34
CA ARG A 281 20.95 -12.45 -3.19
C ARG A 281 22.25 -12.95 -2.60
#